data_0b1a42e6ec7963afd8b91eeb9fe8c9ea
#
_entry.id   0b1a42e6ec7963afd8b91eeb9fe8c9ea
#
_cell.length_a   1.000
_cell.length_b   1.000
_cell.length_c   1.000
_cell.angle_alpha   90.00
_cell.angle_beta   90.00
_cell.angle_gamma   90.00
#
_symmetry.space_group_name_H-M   'P 1'
#
loop_
_entity.id
_entity.type
_entity.pdbx_description
1 polymer ?
#
loop_
_entity_poly.entity_id
_entity_poly.type
_entity_poly.pdbx_seq_one_letter_code
_entity_poly.pdbx_strand_id
1 'polypeptide(L)'
;MVQGKKLGYLVPQFPGQTHIFFWREIAALEDMGVEPVLFSTRKPPAGLIAHDWSEAAMARTTYLGAVDLGRALSVLPRLPWGELLREMRRDGVSVLKDVLVCAAAGAALKDQCASRGITHVHVHSCGRAALIAAIARHLGGPEYSLTLHGPLADYGRGQRYKWRHARFATVITAKLIAEMQAEQPDDLPRMILRPMGVDTGYLKRDAPYVPAAPDGPIRVFSCGRLNVVKGHQDLIEAVRQLRDAGHDVRLEIAGQDDDGGSGFQLVLQQLIKQHGLQDHVRLLGAIDAASVKAKLLEAHVFALASWHEPLGVAYMEAIACGVPTIGTDAGGVPELIDDGIEGLLVPPKTPEALAEAILRIARDPELARRLSTTGRARIERDYRASLGAEVIVEEMGRTAA
;
A
#
# COMPACT_ATOMS: atom_id res chain seq x y z
N MET A 1 8.31 28.47 3.47
CA MET A 1 9.32 27.84 2.58
C MET A 1 9.89 26.62 3.29
N VAL A 2 9.79 25.44 2.67
CA VAL A 2 10.21 24.14 3.27
C VAL A 2 11.52 23.65 2.62
N GLN A 3 12.04 24.39 1.64
CA GLN A 3 13.24 24.04 0.86
C GLN A 3 14.47 23.88 1.77
N GLY A 4 15.15 22.74 1.67
CA GLY A 4 16.30 22.39 2.52
C GLY A 4 15.95 21.85 3.90
N LYS A 5 14.66 21.66 4.24
CA LYS A 5 14.27 21.02 5.51
C LYS A 5 14.46 19.51 5.44
N LYS A 6 15.00 18.95 6.54
CA LYS A 6 15.11 17.51 6.71
C LYS A 6 13.82 16.93 7.29
N LEU A 7 13.39 15.83 6.70
CA LEU A 7 12.24 15.04 7.16
C LEU A 7 12.70 13.62 7.53
N GLY A 8 12.49 13.20 8.77
CA GLY A 8 12.62 11.79 9.10
C GLY A 8 11.50 11.00 8.43
N TYR A 9 11.84 9.96 7.69
CA TYR A 9 10.88 9.09 6.98
C TYR A 9 11.01 7.67 7.52
N LEU A 10 10.04 7.24 8.33
CA LEU A 10 10.11 5.99 9.08
C LEU A 10 9.14 4.95 8.53
N VAL A 11 9.68 3.82 8.07
CA VAL A 11 8.93 2.67 7.57
C VAL A 11 9.30 1.43 8.39
N PRO A 12 8.34 0.55 8.79
CA PRO A 12 8.63 -0.60 9.67
C PRO A 12 9.70 -1.54 9.16
N GLN A 13 9.63 -1.88 7.89
CA GLN A 13 10.64 -2.68 7.17
C GLN A 13 10.83 -2.02 5.81
N PHE A 14 12.06 -1.63 5.48
CA PHE A 14 12.30 -0.94 4.21
C PHE A 14 13.70 -1.28 3.67
N PRO A 15 13.80 -1.48 2.35
CA PRO A 15 12.73 -1.64 1.38
C PRO A 15 11.96 -2.96 1.55
N GLY A 16 10.85 -3.13 0.84
CA GLY A 16 10.04 -4.35 0.82
C GLY A 16 9.38 -4.55 -0.55
N GLN A 17 8.91 -5.75 -0.79
CA GLN A 17 8.39 -6.19 -2.09
C GLN A 17 7.28 -5.31 -2.67
N THR A 18 6.41 -4.78 -1.81
CA THR A 18 5.26 -3.94 -2.22
C THR A 18 5.50 -2.45 -1.92
N HIS A 19 6.72 -2.03 -1.61
CA HIS A 19 7.04 -0.70 -1.07
C HIS A 19 7.41 0.34 -2.13
N ILE A 20 7.12 0.10 -3.39
CA ILE A 20 7.39 1.03 -4.49
C ILE A 20 6.73 2.41 -4.27
N PHE A 21 5.55 2.45 -3.65
CA PHE A 21 4.86 3.70 -3.38
C PHE A 21 5.58 4.59 -2.35
N PHE A 22 6.29 4.01 -1.36
CA PHE A 22 7.15 4.79 -0.46
C PHE A 22 8.32 5.41 -1.23
N TRP A 23 8.94 4.64 -2.12
CA TRP A 23 10.04 5.14 -2.94
C TRP A 23 9.62 6.28 -3.85
N ARG A 24 8.43 6.17 -4.44
CA ARG A 24 7.82 7.24 -5.26
C ARG A 24 7.52 8.51 -4.44
N GLU A 25 7.05 8.37 -3.21
CA GLU A 25 6.79 9.51 -2.33
C GLU A 25 8.10 10.16 -1.85
N ILE A 26 9.14 9.36 -1.55
CA ILE A 26 10.49 9.85 -1.24
C ILE A 26 11.02 10.68 -2.41
N ALA A 27 10.94 10.19 -3.63
CA ALA A 27 11.37 10.93 -4.82
C ALA A 27 10.59 12.24 -4.99
N ALA A 28 9.27 12.22 -4.79
CA ALA A 28 8.45 13.43 -4.86
C ALA A 28 8.81 14.45 -3.78
N LEU A 29 9.15 14.02 -2.56
CA LEU A 29 9.65 14.91 -1.50
C LEU A 29 11.00 15.56 -1.88
N GLU A 30 11.91 14.78 -2.49
CA GLU A 30 13.20 15.27 -2.99
C GLU A 30 13.01 16.31 -4.10
N ASP A 31 12.10 16.05 -5.04
CA ASP A 31 11.73 17.00 -6.11
C ASP A 31 11.16 18.33 -5.58
N MET A 32 10.49 18.28 -4.40
CA MET A 32 10.00 19.47 -3.69
C MET A 32 11.08 20.16 -2.85
N GLY A 33 12.32 19.68 -2.87
CA GLY A 33 13.43 20.25 -2.12
C GLY A 33 13.46 19.91 -0.64
N VAL A 34 12.73 18.89 -0.21
CA VAL A 34 12.84 18.27 1.12
C VAL A 34 13.94 17.21 1.09
N GLU A 35 14.69 17.04 2.16
CA GLU A 35 15.68 15.97 2.33
C GLU A 35 15.10 14.85 3.21
N PRO A 36 14.57 13.73 2.63
CA PRO A 36 14.09 12.60 3.40
C PRO A 36 15.27 11.81 3.99
N VAL A 37 15.30 11.70 5.30
CA VAL A 37 16.26 10.87 6.04
C VAL A 37 15.57 9.56 6.42
N LEU A 38 15.99 8.45 5.80
CA LEU A 38 15.28 7.18 5.88
C LEU A 38 15.61 6.42 7.16
N PHE A 39 14.57 6.00 7.85
CA PHE A 39 14.63 5.14 9.04
C PHE A 39 13.78 3.89 8.82
N SER A 40 14.24 2.76 9.37
CA SER A 40 13.45 1.54 9.40
C SER A 40 13.66 0.79 10.72
N THR A 41 12.63 0.06 11.16
CA THR A 41 12.76 -0.71 12.41
C THR A 41 13.57 -1.99 12.20
N ARG A 42 13.60 -2.54 10.99
CA ARG A 42 14.35 -3.77 10.67
C ARG A 42 14.77 -3.82 9.21
N LYS A 43 15.87 -4.52 8.96
CA LYS A 43 16.30 -4.84 7.60
C LYS A 43 15.35 -5.84 6.95
N PRO A 44 15.14 -5.74 5.64
CA PRO A 44 14.46 -6.79 4.90
C PRO A 44 15.31 -8.07 4.90
N PRO A 45 14.68 -9.25 4.82
CA PRO A 45 15.39 -10.51 4.63
C PRO A 45 16.09 -10.54 3.26
N ALA A 46 17.21 -11.26 3.18
CA ALA A 46 17.96 -11.41 1.94
C ALA A 46 17.12 -12.15 0.89
N GLY A 47 17.19 -11.70 -0.36
CA GLY A 47 16.55 -12.36 -1.51
C GLY A 47 15.09 -12.01 -1.75
N LEU A 48 14.47 -11.19 -0.89
CA LEU A 48 13.03 -10.83 -1.02
C LEU A 48 12.75 -9.64 -1.93
N ILE A 49 13.76 -8.95 -2.42
CA ILE A 49 13.61 -7.64 -3.04
C ILE A 49 13.93 -7.73 -4.52
N ALA A 50 12.89 -7.60 -5.34
CA ALA A 50 12.98 -7.61 -6.81
C ALA A 50 12.89 -6.19 -7.41
N HIS A 51 13.46 -5.17 -6.75
CA HIS A 51 13.47 -3.80 -7.26
C HIS A 51 14.90 -3.31 -7.49
N ASP A 52 15.13 -2.65 -8.61
CA ASP A 52 16.40 -2.02 -9.00
C ASP A 52 16.87 -0.92 -8.03
N TRP A 53 15.94 -0.22 -7.38
CA TRP A 53 16.20 0.82 -6.38
C TRP A 53 16.49 0.26 -4.96
N SER A 54 16.34 -1.02 -4.73
CA SER A 54 16.40 -1.62 -3.36
C SER A 54 17.76 -1.45 -2.70
N GLU A 55 18.86 -1.63 -3.41
CA GLU A 55 20.22 -1.45 -2.87
C GLU A 55 20.47 0.00 -2.48
N ALA A 56 20.06 0.94 -3.33
CA ALA A 56 20.18 2.38 -3.05
C ALA A 56 19.35 2.78 -1.81
N ALA A 57 18.14 2.24 -1.68
CA ALA A 57 17.30 2.47 -0.52
C ALA A 57 17.91 1.90 0.76
N MET A 58 18.46 0.68 0.73
CA MET A 58 19.15 0.08 1.88
C MET A 58 20.38 0.89 2.32
N ALA A 59 21.18 1.35 1.38
CA ALA A 59 22.37 2.16 1.67
C ALA A 59 22.04 3.50 2.36
N ARG A 60 20.88 4.07 2.07
CA ARG A 60 20.38 5.33 2.66
C ARG A 60 19.63 5.14 3.97
N THR A 61 19.23 3.89 4.34
CA THR A 61 18.34 3.63 5.47
C THR A 61 19.12 3.36 6.76
N THR A 62 18.79 4.10 7.82
CA THR A 62 19.24 3.85 9.18
C THR A 62 18.30 2.87 9.87
N TYR A 63 18.81 1.70 10.27
CA TYR A 63 18.02 0.66 10.93
C TYR A 63 18.06 0.81 12.46
N LEU A 64 16.88 0.96 13.08
CA LEU A 64 16.71 1.24 14.52
C LEU A 64 16.55 -0.03 15.38
N GLY A 65 16.45 -1.19 14.75
CA GLY A 65 16.05 -2.45 15.40
C GLY A 65 17.15 -3.17 16.18
N ALA A 66 18.31 -2.56 16.40
CA ALA A 66 19.35 -3.15 17.24
C ALA A 66 18.86 -3.25 18.69
N VAL A 67 19.00 -4.44 19.28
CA VAL A 67 18.69 -4.67 20.69
C VAL A 67 19.78 -4.02 21.53
N ASP A 68 19.42 -2.96 22.28
CA ASP A 68 20.29 -2.27 23.22
C ASP A 68 19.59 -2.24 24.59
N LEU A 69 19.88 -3.25 25.40
CA LEU A 69 19.30 -3.42 26.75
C LEU A 69 19.71 -2.28 27.69
N GLY A 70 20.95 -1.80 27.61
CA GLY A 70 21.43 -0.68 28.42
C GLY A 70 20.65 0.60 28.15
N ARG A 71 20.49 0.92 26.86
CA ARG A 71 19.68 2.05 26.40
C ARG A 71 18.20 1.88 26.80
N ALA A 72 17.62 0.69 26.61
CA ALA A 72 16.25 0.42 27.03
C ALA A 72 16.06 0.69 28.54
N LEU A 73 16.91 0.15 29.38
CA LEU A 73 16.85 0.34 30.84
C LEU A 73 17.01 1.81 31.25
N SER A 74 17.87 2.57 30.58
CA SER A 74 18.07 4.00 30.87
C SER A 74 16.86 4.88 30.52
N VAL A 75 16.02 4.41 29.60
CA VAL A 75 14.83 5.14 29.08
C VAL A 75 13.57 4.81 29.90
N LEU A 76 13.44 3.57 30.39
CA LEU A 76 12.23 3.10 31.07
C LEU A 76 11.73 4.04 32.20
N PRO A 77 12.57 4.57 33.11
CA PRO A 77 12.10 5.47 34.16
C PRO A 77 11.51 6.79 33.62
N ARG A 78 11.84 7.16 32.39
CA ARG A 78 11.45 8.43 31.75
C ARG A 78 10.20 8.31 30.89
N LEU A 79 9.65 7.09 30.76
CA LEU A 79 8.46 6.86 29.94
C LEU A 79 7.18 7.37 30.64
N PRO A 80 6.11 7.71 29.87
CA PRO A 80 4.85 8.24 30.39
C PRO A 80 3.99 7.12 31.00
N TRP A 81 4.43 6.54 32.12
CA TRP A 81 3.79 5.37 32.73
C TRP A 81 2.32 5.58 33.06
N GLY A 82 1.89 6.82 33.35
CA GLY A 82 0.48 7.14 33.59
C GLY A 82 -0.41 6.89 32.35
N GLU A 83 0.09 7.21 31.14
CA GLU A 83 -0.60 6.97 29.89
C GLU A 83 -0.48 5.49 29.49
N LEU A 84 0.70 4.92 29.56
CA LEU A 84 0.96 3.53 29.21
C LEU A 84 0.16 2.55 30.09
N LEU A 85 -0.01 2.83 31.39
CA LEU A 85 -0.86 2.04 32.28
C LEU A 85 -2.34 2.12 31.91
N ARG A 86 -2.81 3.27 31.40
CA ARG A 86 -4.17 3.42 30.86
C ARG A 86 -4.37 2.54 29.62
N GLU A 87 -3.39 2.54 28.71
CA GLU A 87 -3.39 1.66 27.53
C GLU A 87 -3.38 0.16 27.96
N MET A 88 -2.51 -0.21 28.92
CA MET A 88 -2.44 -1.59 29.42
C MET A 88 -3.76 -2.06 30.06
N ARG A 89 -4.46 -1.18 30.80
CA ARG A 89 -5.77 -1.51 31.39
C ARG A 89 -6.84 -1.75 30.34
N ARG A 90 -6.75 -1.07 29.19
CA ARG A 90 -7.70 -1.18 28.07
C ARG A 90 -7.37 -2.36 27.17
N ASP A 91 -6.12 -2.44 26.72
CA ASP A 91 -5.68 -3.31 25.61
C ASP A 91 -4.91 -4.54 26.12
N GLY A 92 -4.67 -4.62 27.44
CA GLY A 92 -3.97 -5.72 28.09
C GLY A 92 -2.45 -5.52 28.20
N VAL A 93 -1.83 -6.40 28.96
CA VAL A 93 -0.40 -6.33 29.32
C VAL A 93 0.56 -6.50 28.12
N SER A 94 0.09 -6.95 26.98
CA SER A 94 0.90 -7.05 25.76
C SER A 94 1.43 -5.69 25.28
N VAL A 95 0.77 -4.58 25.63
CA VAL A 95 1.27 -3.21 25.40
C VAL A 95 2.63 -3.01 26.07
N LEU A 96 2.85 -3.55 27.28
CA LEU A 96 4.13 -3.47 27.96
C LEU A 96 5.25 -4.13 27.15
N LYS A 97 4.99 -5.30 26.58
CA LYS A 97 5.96 -5.98 25.71
C LYS A 97 6.39 -5.10 24.53
N ASP A 98 5.42 -4.46 23.87
CA ASP A 98 5.73 -3.57 22.74
C ASP A 98 6.50 -2.33 23.20
N VAL A 99 6.16 -1.76 24.35
CA VAL A 99 6.89 -0.63 24.93
C VAL A 99 8.35 -1.00 25.23
N LEU A 100 8.59 -2.15 25.86
CA LEU A 100 9.94 -2.62 26.17
C LEU A 100 10.79 -2.84 24.91
N VAL A 101 10.20 -3.42 23.88
CA VAL A 101 10.86 -3.65 22.59
C VAL A 101 11.16 -2.30 21.87
N CYS A 102 10.27 -1.32 21.99
CA CYS A 102 10.40 -0.05 21.27
C CYS A 102 11.19 1.01 22.01
N ALA A 103 11.43 0.87 23.32
CA ALA A 103 12.07 1.90 24.17
C ALA A 103 13.46 2.32 23.66
N ALA A 104 14.34 1.34 23.40
CA ALA A 104 15.69 1.61 22.88
C ALA A 104 15.66 2.27 21.49
N ALA A 105 14.79 1.77 20.61
CA ALA A 105 14.62 2.32 19.24
C ALA A 105 14.07 3.74 19.27
N GLY A 106 13.15 4.06 20.18
CA GLY A 106 12.64 5.42 20.38
C GLY A 106 13.72 6.40 20.83
N ALA A 107 14.57 6.02 21.78
CA ALA A 107 15.72 6.80 22.18
C ALA A 107 16.73 6.96 21.02
N ALA A 108 16.99 5.89 20.26
CA ALA A 108 17.87 5.94 19.11
C ALA A 108 17.34 6.90 18.03
N LEU A 109 16.04 6.84 17.72
CA LEU A 109 15.40 7.76 16.77
C LEU A 109 15.57 9.22 17.23
N LYS A 110 15.30 9.51 18.50
CA LYS A 110 15.51 10.86 19.07
C LYS A 110 16.93 11.33 18.86
N ASP A 111 17.94 10.53 19.22
CA ASP A 111 19.36 10.89 19.14
C ASP A 111 19.79 11.10 17.68
N GLN A 112 19.35 10.22 16.75
CA GLN A 112 19.60 10.35 15.31
C GLN A 112 18.96 11.61 14.72
N CYS A 113 17.75 11.94 15.14
CA CYS A 113 17.10 13.17 14.71
C CYS A 113 17.81 14.41 15.24
N ALA A 114 18.19 14.43 16.52
CA ALA A 114 18.91 15.54 17.11
C ALA A 114 20.27 15.80 16.43
N SER A 115 21.06 14.73 16.18
CA SER A 115 22.36 14.84 15.51
C SER A 115 22.30 15.33 14.06
N ARG A 116 21.15 15.14 13.39
CA ARG A 116 20.94 15.50 11.98
C ARG A 116 20.07 16.76 11.80
N GLY A 117 19.60 17.37 12.88
CA GLY A 117 18.72 18.55 12.84
C GLY A 117 17.32 18.25 12.31
N ILE A 118 16.80 17.03 12.54
CA ILE A 118 15.45 16.62 12.12
C ILE A 118 14.47 16.98 13.20
N THR A 119 13.48 17.80 12.88
CA THR A 119 12.44 18.28 13.80
C THR A 119 11.09 17.59 13.63
N HIS A 120 10.90 16.87 12.52
CA HIS A 120 9.67 16.12 12.22
C HIS A 120 9.98 14.75 11.62
N VAL A 121 9.22 13.73 12.02
CA VAL A 121 9.29 12.37 11.47
C VAL A 121 7.91 11.97 10.96
N HIS A 122 7.82 11.62 9.67
CA HIS A 122 6.62 11.01 9.10
C HIS A 122 6.73 9.49 9.15
N VAL A 123 5.68 8.82 9.63
CA VAL A 123 5.70 7.38 9.93
C VAL A 123 4.64 6.65 9.10
N HIS A 124 5.07 5.76 8.23
CA HIS A 124 4.17 4.96 7.39
C HIS A 124 3.73 3.66 8.08
N SER A 125 3.24 3.76 9.29
CA SER A 125 2.61 2.64 10.00
C SER A 125 2.09 3.10 11.36
N CYS A 126 0.96 2.59 11.76
CA CYS A 126 0.37 2.81 13.09
C CYS A 126 0.75 1.68 14.09
N GLY A 127 1.69 0.80 13.72
CA GLY A 127 2.21 -0.27 14.55
C GLY A 127 3.35 0.18 15.50
N ARG A 128 4.38 -0.67 15.62
CA ARG A 128 5.57 -0.38 16.44
C ARG A 128 6.35 0.84 15.99
N ALA A 129 6.36 1.15 14.69
CA ALA A 129 7.03 2.36 14.19
C ALA A 129 6.39 3.63 14.77
N ALA A 130 5.05 3.69 14.84
CA ALA A 130 4.35 4.79 15.51
C ALA A 130 4.67 4.85 17.01
N LEU A 131 4.76 3.71 17.69
CA LEU A 131 5.15 3.66 19.09
C LEU A 131 6.59 4.16 19.32
N ILE A 132 7.52 3.82 18.44
CA ILE A 132 8.90 4.33 18.44
C ILE A 132 8.92 5.86 18.31
N ALA A 133 8.16 6.43 17.37
CA ALA A 133 8.06 7.86 17.18
C ALA A 133 7.39 8.56 18.39
N ALA A 134 6.33 8.00 18.95
CA ALA A 134 5.66 8.51 20.14
C ALA A 134 6.60 8.51 21.37
N ILE A 135 7.38 7.44 21.57
CA ILE A 135 8.42 7.38 22.63
C ILE A 135 9.51 8.41 22.36
N ALA A 136 10.03 8.52 21.13
CA ALA A 136 11.03 9.52 20.77
C ALA A 136 10.52 10.94 21.09
N ARG A 137 9.29 11.27 20.70
CA ARG A 137 8.63 12.56 21.00
C ARG A 137 8.54 12.81 22.50
N HIS A 138 8.08 11.83 23.28
CA HIS A 138 7.97 11.93 24.74
C HIS A 138 9.32 12.20 25.42
N LEU A 139 10.40 11.63 24.89
CA LEU A 139 11.77 11.86 25.39
C LEU A 139 12.35 13.23 24.97
N GLY A 140 11.57 14.12 24.38
CA GLY A 140 12.00 15.44 23.88
C GLY A 140 12.60 15.40 22.47
N GLY A 141 12.26 14.37 21.68
CA GLY A 141 12.64 14.26 20.27
C GLY A 141 11.69 14.99 19.31
N PRO A 142 11.75 14.67 18.01
CA PRO A 142 11.00 15.36 16.97
C PRO A 142 9.49 15.20 17.13
N GLU A 143 8.73 16.11 16.54
CA GLU A 143 7.31 15.88 16.27
C GLU A 143 7.14 14.74 15.27
N TYR A 144 5.95 14.13 15.24
CA TYR A 144 5.69 13.11 14.25
C TYR A 144 4.27 13.17 13.69
N SER A 145 4.11 12.58 12.52
CA SER A 145 2.83 12.35 11.85
C SER A 145 2.74 10.90 11.38
N LEU A 146 1.53 10.46 11.09
CA LEU A 146 1.24 9.06 10.75
C LEU A 146 0.61 8.94 9.37
N THR A 147 0.82 7.79 8.70
CA THR A 147 -0.05 7.33 7.61
C THR A 147 -0.66 5.99 7.96
N LEU A 148 -2.00 5.91 7.88
CA LEU A 148 -2.76 4.68 8.05
C LEU A 148 -3.04 4.06 6.69
N HIS A 149 -2.51 2.84 6.45
CA HIS A 149 -2.60 2.12 5.19
C HIS A 149 -3.62 0.96 5.19
N GLY A 150 -4.35 0.75 6.27
CA GLY A 150 -5.32 -0.34 6.41
C GLY A 150 -6.03 -0.31 7.75
N PRO A 151 -6.87 -1.32 8.04
CA PRO A 151 -7.63 -1.40 9.28
C PRO A 151 -6.74 -1.30 10.52
N LEU A 152 -7.19 -0.57 11.54
CA LEU A 152 -6.40 -0.33 12.75
C LEU A 152 -6.03 -1.61 13.49
N ALA A 153 -6.89 -2.62 13.41
CA ALA A 153 -6.66 -3.93 14.01
C ALA A 153 -5.35 -4.61 13.57
N ASP A 154 -4.87 -4.31 12.35
CA ASP A 154 -3.62 -4.87 11.79
C ASP A 154 -2.36 -4.28 12.43
N TYR A 155 -2.49 -3.16 13.16
CA TYR A 155 -1.36 -2.41 13.72
C TYR A 155 -1.14 -2.63 15.22
N GLY A 156 -1.83 -3.61 15.80
CA GLY A 156 -1.67 -4.00 17.19
C GLY A 156 -2.25 -3.00 18.19
N ARG A 157 -1.88 -3.13 19.45
CA ARG A 157 -2.50 -2.47 20.59
C ARG A 157 -1.85 -1.12 20.94
N GLY A 158 -2.46 -0.41 21.91
CA GLY A 158 -1.96 0.89 22.40
C GLY A 158 -2.12 2.01 21.39
N GLN A 159 -3.20 1.97 20.61
CA GLN A 159 -3.39 2.91 19.49
C GLN A 159 -3.62 4.35 19.98
N ARG A 160 -4.37 4.57 21.06
CA ARG A 160 -4.66 5.93 21.54
C ARG A 160 -3.39 6.70 21.90
N TYR A 161 -2.43 6.07 22.57
CA TYR A 161 -1.14 6.69 22.86
C TYR A 161 -0.36 7.07 21.60
N LYS A 162 -0.38 6.24 20.57
CA LYS A 162 0.32 6.49 19.30
C LYS A 162 -0.32 7.65 18.51
N TRP A 163 -1.63 7.81 18.57
CA TRP A 163 -2.38 8.80 17.79
C TRP A 163 -2.48 10.15 18.50
N ARG A 164 -2.74 10.17 19.80
CA ARG A 164 -2.92 11.38 20.61
C ARG A 164 -1.78 12.41 20.46
N HIS A 165 -0.56 11.93 20.32
CA HIS A 165 0.62 12.78 20.28
C HIS A 165 1.13 13.05 18.85
N ALA A 166 0.46 12.49 17.83
CA ALA A 166 0.77 12.79 16.44
C ALA A 166 0.27 14.18 16.08
N ARG A 167 1.03 14.90 15.29
CA ARG A 167 0.68 16.27 14.86
C ARG A 167 -0.47 16.28 13.85
N PHE A 168 -0.43 15.33 12.90
CA PHE A 168 -1.47 15.05 11.93
C PHE A 168 -1.37 13.59 11.47
N ALA A 169 -2.39 13.13 10.76
CA ALA A 169 -2.33 11.84 10.11
C ALA A 169 -2.94 11.91 8.71
N THR A 170 -2.32 11.21 7.75
CA THR A 170 -2.91 10.90 6.47
C THR A 170 -3.56 9.52 6.55
N VAL A 171 -4.73 9.39 5.97
CA VAL A 171 -5.51 8.14 5.95
C VAL A 171 -5.94 7.87 4.52
N ILE A 172 -5.78 6.63 4.07
CA ILE A 172 -5.90 6.30 2.64
C ILE A 172 -7.34 6.24 2.13
N THR A 173 -8.35 6.09 3.01
CA THR A 173 -9.78 6.03 2.62
C THR A 173 -10.66 6.76 3.62
N ALA A 174 -11.78 7.29 3.15
CA ALA A 174 -12.79 7.91 4.00
C ALA A 174 -13.42 6.89 4.97
N LYS A 175 -13.57 5.64 4.52
CA LYS A 175 -14.03 4.52 5.36
C LYS A 175 -13.12 4.33 6.58
N LEU A 176 -11.81 4.31 6.40
CA LEU A 176 -10.86 4.18 7.52
C LEU A 176 -10.92 5.40 8.45
N ILE A 177 -11.13 6.62 7.94
CA ILE A 177 -11.34 7.80 8.79
C ILE A 177 -12.58 7.60 9.67
N ALA A 178 -13.69 7.18 9.10
CA ALA A 178 -14.93 6.93 9.84
C ALA A 178 -14.77 5.83 10.91
N GLU A 179 -14.08 4.73 10.58
CA GLU A 179 -13.75 3.65 11.52
C GLU A 179 -12.90 4.17 12.69
N MET A 180 -11.85 4.96 12.41
CA MET A 180 -11.00 5.58 13.43
C MET A 180 -11.78 6.52 14.36
N GLN A 181 -12.66 7.35 13.79
CA GLN A 181 -13.50 8.28 14.57
C GLN A 181 -14.48 7.54 15.48
N ALA A 182 -15.02 6.41 15.02
CA ALA A 182 -15.90 5.57 15.83
C ALA A 182 -15.14 4.85 16.96
N GLU A 183 -13.90 4.39 16.70
CA GLU A 183 -13.13 3.59 17.66
C GLU A 183 -12.48 4.44 18.77
N GLN A 184 -11.95 5.62 18.44
CA GLN A 184 -11.19 6.47 19.38
C GLN A 184 -11.39 7.98 19.16
N PRO A 185 -12.61 8.53 19.32
CA PRO A 185 -12.96 9.89 18.93
C PRO A 185 -12.11 10.98 19.62
N ASP A 186 -11.68 10.74 20.86
CA ASP A 186 -11.02 11.75 21.72
C ASP A 186 -9.49 11.79 21.54
N ASP A 187 -8.90 10.87 20.80
CA ASP A 187 -7.46 10.66 20.76
C ASP A 187 -6.85 10.82 19.35
N LEU A 188 -7.60 11.44 18.44
CA LEU A 188 -7.18 11.59 17.05
C LEU A 188 -6.57 12.98 16.78
N PRO A 189 -5.46 13.04 16.05
CA PRO A 189 -4.98 14.30 15.51
C PRO A 189 -5.86 14.74 14.33
N ARG A 190 -5.54 15.87 13.71
CA ARG A 190 -6.13 16.21 12.42
C ARG A 190 -5.87 15.09 11.42
N MET A 191 -6.94 14.50 10.88
CA MET A 191 -6.88 13.48 9.84
C MET A 191 -7.13 14.08 8.46
N ILE A 192 -6.36 13.65 7.48
CA ILE A 192 -6.42 14.13 6.10
C ILE A 192 -6.61 12.92 5.21
N LEU A 193 -7.70 12.90 4.45
CA LEU A 193 -7.89 11.87 3.42
C LEU A 193 -6.83 12.07 2.34
N ARG A 194 -5.87 11.16 2.30
CA ARG A 194 -4.83 11.18 1.29
C ARG A 194 -4.36 9.75 1.01
N PRO A 195 -4.83 9.14 -0.05
CA PRO A 195 -4.33 7.86 -0.53
C PRO A 195 -2.88 7.99 -1.02
N MET A 196 -2.17 6.88 -0.98
CA MET A 196 -0.92 6.75 -1.71
C MET A 196 -1.19 6.83 -3.21
N GLY A 197 -0.22 7.31 -3.96
CA GLY A 197 -0.37 7.48 -5.40
C GLY A 197 0.60 6.65 -6.22
N VAL A 198 0.48 6.81 -7.53
CA VAL A 198 1.34 6.19 -8.52
C VAL A 198 2.04 7.23 -9.38
N ASP A 199 3.16 6.84 -9.98
CA ASP A 199 3.88 7.69 -10.94
C ASP A 199 3.16 7.68 -12.30
N THR A 200 2.33 8.67 -12.51
CA THR A 200 1.55 8.84 -13.74
C THR A 200 2.40 9.27 -14.94
N GLY A 201 3.60 9.78 -14.73
CA GLY A 201 4.58 10.09 -15.77
C GLY A 201 5.22 8.84 -16.34
N TYR A 202 5.53 7.87 -15.47
CA TYR A 202 6.06 6.57 -15.87
C TYR A 202 4.96 5.61 -16.32
N LEU A 203 3.88 5.47 -15.55
CA LEU A 203 2.75 4.59 -15.85
C LEU A 203 1.78 5.28 -16.82
N LYS A 204 2.11 5.25 -18.10
CA LYS A 204 1.30 5.82 -19.17
C LYS A 204 1.42 5.00 -20.44
N ARG A 205 0.44 5.15 -21.31
CA ARG A 205 0.46 4.76 -22.73
C ARG A 205 0.94 5.91 -23.58
N ASP A 206 1.74 5.61 -24.58
CA ASP A 206 2.10 6.56 -25.64
C ASP A 206 1.09 6.53 -26.78
N ALA A 207 0.39 5.40 -26.98
CA ALA A 207 -0.68 5.23 -27.96
C ALA A 207 -2.04 5.00 -27.27
N PRO A 208 -3.16 5.33 -27.90
CA PRO A 208 -4.50 5.07 -27.38
C PRO A 208 -4.70 3.58 -27.04
N TYR A 209 -5.54 3.30 -26.04
CA TYR A 209 -5.93 1.94 -25.71
C TYR A 209 -6.69 1.29 -26.88
N VAL A 210 -6.32 0.06 -27.20
CA VAL A 210 -6.95 -0.76 -28.24
C VAL A 210 -7.79 -1.85 -27.59
N PRO A 211 -9.11 -1.87 -27.80
CA PRO A 211 -9.98 -2.94 -27.30
C PRO A 211 -9.66 -4.31 -27.92
N ALA A 212 -10.15 -5.36 -27.30
CA ALA A 212 -10.07 -6.70 -27.86
C ALA A 212 -10.75 -6.76 -29.23
N ALA A 213 -10.15 -7.45 -30.19
CA ALA A 213 -10.80 -7.72 -31.46
C ALA A 213 -12.00 -8.67 -31.27
N PRO A 214 -13.09 -8.54 -32.04
CA PRO A 214 -14.29 -9.35 -31.85
C PRO A 214 -14.05 -10.87 -31.85
N ASP A 215 -13.16 -11.35 -32.69
CA ASP A 215 -12.80 -12.77 -32.82
C ASP A 215 -11.40 -13.09 -32.28
N GLY A 216 -10.78 -12.12 -31.60
CA GLY A 216 -9.43 -12.27 -31.05
C GLY A 216 -9.41 -12.75 -29.58
N PRO A 217 -8.24 -13.15 -29.09
CA PRO A 217 -8.10 -13.52 -27.68
C PRO A 217 -8.31 -12.33 -26.75
N ILE A 218 -9.07 -12.52 -25.68
CA ILE A 218 -9.21 -11.54 -24.60
C ILE A 218 -8.02 -11.70 -23.65
N ARG A 219 -7.12 -10.73 -23.63
CA ARG A 219 -5.96 -10.72 -22.72
C ARG A 219 -6.31 -10.06 -21.40
N VAL A 220 -6.29 -10.88 -20.33
CA VAL A 220 -6.53 -10.44 -18.96
C VAL A 220 -5.21 -10.48 -18.20
N PHE A 221 -4.89 -9.42 -17.49
CA PHE A 221 -3.74 -9.37 -16.59
C PHE A 221 -4.18 -9.13 -15.16
N SER A 222 -3.50 -9.76 -14.21
CA SER A 222 -3.68 -9.58 -12.77
C SER A 222 -2.32 -9.48 -12.09
N CYS A 223 -2.22 -8.66 -11.06
CA CYS A 223 -0.98 -8.51 -10.30
C CYS A 223 -1.27 -8.37 -8.80
N GLY A 224 -0.62 -9.19 -7.99
CA GLY A 224 -0.74 -9.14 -6.54
C GLY A 224 -0.07 -10.32 -5.86
N ARG A 225 0.10 -10.23 -4.54
CA ARG A 225 0.62 -11.35 -3.74
C ARG A 225 -0.27 -12.58 -3.92
N LEU A 226 0.34 -13.77 -3.96
CA LEU A 226 -0.41 -15.01 -4.09
C LEU A 226 -0.87 -15.47 -2.69
N ASN A 227 -2.08 -15.06 -2.33
CA ASN A 227 -2.76 -15.53 -1.12
C ASN A 227 -4.28 -15.57 -1.37
N VAL A 228 -5.00 -16.26 -0.52
CA VAL A 228 -6.44 -16.52 -0.69
C VAL A 228 -7.28 -15.24 -0.78
N VAL A 229 -6.90 -14.18 -0.03
CA VAL A 229 -7.70 -12.94 0.01
C VAL A 229 -7.55 -12.08 -1.24
N LYS A 230 -6.57 -12.36 -2.11
CA LYS A 230 -6.42 -11.68 -3.41
C LYS A 230 -7.34 -12.22 -4.50
N GLY A 231 -8.04 -13.35 -4.25
CA GLY A 231 -9.08 -13.85 -5.13
C GLY A 231 -8.61 -14.36 -6.49
N HIS A 232 -7.31 -14.68 -6.65
CA HIS A 232 -6.81 -15.22 -7.92
C HIS A 232 -7.50 -16.54 -8.31
N GLN A 233 -7.93 -17.34 -7.34
CA GLN A 233 -8.71 -18.55 -7.56
C GLN A 233 -10.08 -18.24 -8.18
N ASP A 234 -10.74 -17.15 -7.77
CA ASP A 234 -12.02 -16.74 -8.32
C ASP A 234 -11.87 -16.26 -9.77
N LEU A 235 -10.75 -15.56 -10.05
CA LEU A 235 -10.42 -15.12 -11.41
C LEU A 235 -10.10 -16.31 -12.34
N ILE A 236 -9.40 -17.34 -11.86
CA ILE A 236 -9.15 -18.57 -12.61
C ILE A 236 -10.47 -19.28 -12.91
N GLU A 237 -11.38 -19.36 -11.94
CA GLU A 237 -12.71 -19.94 -12.12
C GLU A 237 -13.55 -19.16 -13.14
N ALA A 238 -13.49 -17.81 -13.12
CA ALA A 238 -14.13 -16.97 -14.13
C ALA A 238 -13.59 -17.28 -15.55
N VAL A 239 -12.27 -17.43 -15.69
CA VAL A 239 -11.66 -17.83 -16.98
C VAL A 239 -12.12 -19.21 -17.41
N ARG A 240 -12.23 -20.18 -16.51
CA ARG A 240 -12.80 -21.50 -16.82
C ARG A 240 -14.20 -21.37 -17.43
N GLN A 241 -15.10 -20.64 -16.79
CA GLN A 241 -16.47 -20.41 -17.26
C GLN A 241 -16.49 -19.76 -18.65
N LEU A 242 -15.63 -18.78 -18.89
CA LEU A 242 -15.51 -18.12 -20.20
C LEU A 242 -14.99 -19.10 -21.29
N ARG A 243 -14.03 -19.94 -20.94
CA ARG A 243 -13.51 -20.97 -21.87
C ARG A 243 -14.57 -22.02 -22.19
N ASP A 244 -15.31 -22.49 -21.20
CA ASP A 244 -16.41 -23.44 -21.39
C ASP A 244 -17.53 -22.85 -22.27
N ALA A 245 -17.74 -21.53 -22.22
CA ALA A 245 -18.64 -20.79 -23.10
C ALA A 245 -18.07 -20.52 -24.50
N GLY A 246 -16.86 -21.00 -24.80
CA GLY A 246 -16.24 -20.89 -26.14
C GLY A 246 -15.44 -19.60 -26.39
N HIS A 247 -15.17 -18.79 -25.36
CA HIS A 247 -14.37 -17.54 -25.50
C HIS A 247 -12.87 -17.82 -25.37
N ASP A 248 -12.05 -17.29 -26.29
CA ASP A 248 -10.58 -17.35 -26.15
C ASP A 248 -10.09 -16.29 -25.15
N VAL A 249 -10.02 -16.68 -23.87
CA VAL A 249 -9.51 -15.83 -22.79
C VAL A 249 -8.14 -16.33 -22.36
N ARG A 250 -7.20 -15.41 -22.20
CA ARG A 250 -5.84 -15.67 -21.73
C ARG A 250 -5.55 -14.81 -20.52
N LEU A 251 -5.22 -15.46 -19.40
CA LEU A 251 -4.92 -14.80 -18.12
C LEU A 251 -3.46 -14.95 -17.78
N GLU A 252 -2.80 -13.83 -17.46
CA GLU A 252 -1.48 -13.84 -16.84
C GLU A 252 -1.57 -13.22 -15.44
N ILE A 253 -1.01 -13.91 -14.44
CA ILE A 253 -0.99 -13.47 -13.04
C ILE A 253 0.46 -13.27 -12.61
N ALA A 254 0.82 -12.04 -12.26
CA ALA A 254 2.12 -11.69 -11.70
C ALA A 254 2.04 -11.61 -10.17
N GLY A 255 2.97 -12.26 -9.49
CA GLY A 255 3.07 -12.26 -8.04
C GLY A 255 3.71 -13.53 -7.50
N GLN A 256 4.02 -13.52 -6.23
CA GLN A 256 4.53 -14.67 -5.50
C GLN A 256 3.86 -14.78 -4.12
N ASP A 257 4.04 -15.91 -3.46
CA ASP A 257 3.59 -16.13 -2.09
C ASP A 257 4.18 -15.07 -1.14
N ASP A 258 3.46 -14.81 -0.05
CA ASP A 258 3.98 -13.98 1.05
C ASP A 258 5.22 -14.62 1.68
N ASP A 259 6.01 -13.83 2.39
CA ASP A 259 7.13 -14.30 3.20
C ASP A 259 6.70 -15.37 4.21
N GLY A 260 7.37 -16.52 4.19
CA GLY A 260 6.95 -17.68 4.96
C GLY A 260 5.74 -18.40 4.37
N GLY A 261 5.51 -18.20 3.10
CA GLY A 261 4.34 -18.42 2.27
C GLY A 261 3.50 -19.66 2.59
N SER A 262 2.19 -19.50 2.38
CA SER A 262 1.20 -20.57 2.53
C SER A 262 1.29 -21.67 1.47
N GLY A 263 2.19 -21.53 0.48
CA GLY A 263 2.20 -22.39 -0.70
C GLY A 263 1.00 -22.15 -1.62
N PHE A 264 0.39 -20.98 -1.58
CA PHE A 264 -0.83 -20.69 -2.35
C PHE A 264 -0.59 -20.71 -3.86
N GLN A 265 0.65 -20.43 -4.30
CA GLN A 265 1.06 -20.64 -5.69
C GLN A 265 0.83 -22.09 -6.15
N LEU A 266 1.13 -23.07 -5.30
CA LEU A 266 0.87 -24.49 -5.60
C LEU A 266 -0.63 -24.78 -5.70
N VAL A 267 -1.45 -24.16 -4.86
CA VAL A 267 -2.91 -24.27 -4.92
C VAL A 267 -3.43 -23.75 -6.26
N LEU A 268 -2.96 -22.59 -6.71
CA LEU A 268 -3.34 -22.03 -8.00
C LEU A 268 -2.86 -22.89 -9.17
N GLN A 269 -1.64 -23.45 -9.12
CA GLN A 269 -1.14 -24.38 -10.14
C GLN A 269 -2.01 -25.64 -10.23
N GLN A 270 -2.42 -26.19 -9.09
CA GLN A 270 -3.32 -27.35 -9.06
C GLN A 270 -4.69 -27.01 -9.64
N LEU A 271 -5.25 -25.84 -9.31
CA LEU A 271 -6.53 -25.38 -9.83
C LEU A 271 -6.49 -25.24 -11.37
N ILE A 272 -5.44 -24.59 -11.89
CA ILE A 272 -5.21 -24.46 -13.35
C ILE A 272 -5.18 -25.83 -14.01
N LYS A 273 -4.46 -26.79 -13.41
CA LYS A 273 -4.37 -28.17 -13.94
C LYS A 273 -5.71 -28.91 -13.88
N GLN A 274 -6.44 -28.80 -12.76
CA GLN A 274 -7.75 -29.43 -12.58
C GLN A 274 -8.78 -28.95 -13.61
N HIS A 275 -8.70 -27.67 -13.98
CA HIS A 275 -9.59 -27.07 -14.99
C HIS A 275 -9.10 -27.19 -16.44
N GLY A 276 -7.95 -27.83 -16.68
CA GLY A 276 -7.40 -27.94 -18.04
C GLY A 276 -6.99 -26.60 -18.67
N LEU A 277 -6.60 -25.61 -17.85
CA LEU A 277 -6.33 -24.24 -18.29
C LEU A 277 -4.83 -23.93 -18.52
N GLN A 278 -3.97 -24.93 -18.63
CA GLN A 278 -2.50 -24.73 -18.71
C GLN A 278 -2.06 -23.87 -19.91
N ASP A 279 -2.81 -23.93 -21.01
CA ASP A 279 -2.55 -23.12 -22.21
C ASP A 279 -3.18 -21.72 -22.16
N HIS A 280 -4.00 -21.44 -21.15
CA HIS A 280 -4.81 -20.21 -21.04
C HIS A 280 -4.50 -19.36 -19.80
N VAL A 281 -3.95 -19.96 -18.75
CA VAL A 281 -3.61 -19.27 -17.51
C VAL A 281 -2.15 -19.49 -17.15
N ARG A 282 -1.40 -18.41 -16.98
CA ARG A 282 0.03 -18.44 -16.65
C ARG A 282 0.31 -17.69 -15.36
N LEU A 283 0.99 -18.34 -14.41
CA LEU A 283 1.58 -17.69 -13.25
C LEU A 283 3.00 -17.25 -13.61
N LEU A 284 3.25 -15.95 -13.61
CA LEU A 284 4.52 -15.37 -14.03
C LEU A 284 5.57 -15.33 -12.92
N GLY A 285 5.16 -15.59 -11.66
CA GLY A 285 6.01 -15.34 -10.49
C GLY A 285 6.17 -13.85 -10.23
N ALA A 286 7.13 -13.48 -9.39
CA ALA A 286 7.50 -12.08 -9.20
C ALA A 286 8.23 -11.57 -10.44
N ILE A 287 7.76 -10.45 -10.98
CA ILE A 287 8.37 -9.74 -12.10
C ILE A 287 8.66 -8.30 -11.70
N ASP A 288 9.60 -7.65 -12.37
CA ASP A 288 9.97 -6.26 -12.09
C ASP A 288 8.90 -5.25 -12.57
N ALA A 289 9.04 -4.00 -12.14
CA ALA A 289 8.07 -2.94 -12.43
C ALA A 289 7.96 -2.62 -13.94
N ALA A 290 9.06 -2.76 -14.71
CA ALA A 290 9.04 -2.54 -16.15
C ALA A 290 8.26 -3.65 -16.85
N SER A 291 8.44 -4.90 -16.42
CA SER A 291 7.69 -6.06 -16.91
C SER A 291 6.21 -5.96 -16.54
N VAL A 292 5.86 -5.51 -15.32
CA VAL A 292 4.46 -5.23 -14.93
C VAL A 292 3.84 -4.20 -15.86
N LYS A 293 4.53 -3.07 -16.09
CA LYS A 293 4.06 -2.03 -17.03
C LYS A 293 3.86 -2.59 -18.45
N ALA A 294 4.80 -3.38 -18.97
CA ALA A 294 4.68 -3.99 -20.28
C ALA A 294 3.42 -4.87 -20.38
N LYS A 295 3.18 -5.72 -19.36
CA LYS A 295 1.98 -6.56 -19.28
C LYS A 295 0.68 -5.75 -19.19
N LEU A 296 0.67 -4.67 -18.43
CA LEU A 296 -0.47 -3.75 -18.39
C LEU A 296 -0.74 -3.13 -19.77
N LEU A 297 0.29 -2.72 -20.50
CA LEU A 297 0.13 -2.13 -21.83
C LEU A 297 -0.37 -3.13 -22.90
N GLU A 298 -0.06 -4.44 -22.73
CA GLU A 298 -0.54 -5.53 -23.59
C GLU A 298 -1.97 -5.99 -23.25
N ALA A 299 -2.43 -5.77 -22.04
CA ALA A 299 -3.72 -6.25 -21.56
C ALA A 299 -4.90 -5.50 -22.16
N HIS A 300 -5.97 -6.24 -22.44
CA HIS A 300 -7.29 -5.66 -22.74
C HIS A 300 -8.06 -5.35 -21.46
N VAL A 301 -7.88 -6.14 -20.40
CA VAL A 301 -8.54 -5.99 -19.11
C VAL A 301 -7.53 -6.26 -18.00
N PHE A 302 -7.52 -5.42 -17.00
CA PHE A 302 -6.92 -5.74 -15.70
C PHE A 302 -8.03 -6.19 -14.76
N ALA A 303 -7.84 -7.32 -14.08
CA ALA A 303 -8.80 -7.83 -13.11
C ALA A 303 -8.09 -8.32 -11.84
N LEU A 304 -8.52 -7.86 -10.68
CA LEU A 304 -8.08 -8.36 -9.39
C LEU A 304 -9.30 -8.61 -8.50
N ALA A 305 -9.52 -9.86 -8.13
CA ALA A 305 -10.72 -10.32 -7.43
C ALA A 305 -10.57 -10.30 -5.90
N SER A 306 -9.87 -9.32 -5.34
CA SER A 306 -9.58 -9.25 -3.91
C SER A 306 -10.84 -9.28 -3.06
N TRP A 307 -10.90 -10.15 -2.05
CA TRP A 307 -12.03 -10.24 -1.13
C TRP A 307 -12.08 -9.04 -0.17
N HIS A 308 -10.94 -8.45 0.10
CA HIS A 308 -10.81 -7.22 0.85
C HIS A 308 -9.50 -6.53 0.45
N GLU A 309 -9.61 -5.33 -0.10
CA GLU A 309 -8.47 -4.52 -0.48
C GLU A 309 -8.55 -3.17 0.23
N PRO A 310 -7.55 -2.75 1.01
CA PRO A 310 -7.60 -1.44 1.66
C PRO A 310 -7.80 -0.28 0.70
N LEU A 311 -7.12 -0.32 -0.47
CA LEU A 311 -7.34 0.63 -1.57
C LEU A 311 -6.92 0.02 -2.92
N GLY A 312 -5.70 -0.57 -3.01
CA GLY A 312 -5.24 -1.32 -4.18
C GLY A 312 -4.35 -0.55 -5.14
N VAL A 313 -3.05 -0.52 -4.86
CA VAL A 313 -2.04 0.11 -5.73
C VAL A 313 -2.03 -0.53 -7.13
N ALA A 314 -2.23 -1.85 -7.23
CA ALA A 314 -2.26 -2.55 -8.52
C ALA A 314 -3.40 -2.06 -9.43
N TYR A 315 -4.57 -1.74 -8.88
CA TYR A 315 -5.65 -1.09 -9.63
C TYR A 315 -5.21 0.29 -10.15
N MET A 316 -4.61 1.11 -9.29
CA MET A 316 -4.12 2.44 -9.70
C MET A 316 -3.08 2.34 -10.81
N GLU A 317 -2.17 1.37 -10.75
CA GLU A 317 -1.15 1.15 -11.78
C GLU A 317 -1.78 0.75 -13.13
N ALA A 318 -2.77 -0.15 -13.10
CA ALA A 318 -3.50 -0.56 -14.29
C ALA A 318 -4.30 0.59 -14.90
N ILE A 319 -5.07 1.30 -14.08
CA ILE A 319 -5.86 2.45 -14.51
C ILE A 319 -4.94 3.58 -15.04
N ALA A 320 -3.79 3.82 -14.37
CA ALA A 320 -2.79 4.78 -14.84
C ALA A 320 -2.24 4.43 -16.22
N CYS A 321 -2.06 3.15 -16.52
CA CYS A 321 -1.72 2.68 -17.87
C CYS A 321 -2.90 2.71 -18.86
N GLY A 322 -4.06 3.23 -18.46
CA GLY A 322 -5.26 3.28 -19.31
C GLY A 322 -5.81 1.89 -19.63
N VAL A 323 -5.71 0.93 -18.72
CA VAL A 323 -6.28 -0.40 -18.89
C VAL A 323 -7.67 -0.43 -18.24
N PRO A 324 -8.74 -0.81 -18.96
CA PRO A 324 -10.03 -1.06 -18.34
C PRO A 324 -9.90 -2.05 -17.19
N THR A 325 -10.39 -1.67 -16.02
CA THR A 325 -10.10 -2.36 -14.76
C THR A 325 -11.38 -2.91 -14.14
N ILE A 326 -11.30 -4.15 -13.65
CA ILE A 326 -12.35 -4.80 -12.86
C ILE A 326 -11.80 -4.97 -11.44
N GLY A 327 -12.51 -4.40 -10.47
CA GLY A 327 -12.26 -4.57 -9.04
C GLY A 327 -13.45 -5.20 -8.33
N THR A 328 -13.30 -5.41 -7.02
CA THR A 328 -14.38 -5.89 -6.18
C THR A 328 -15.01 -4.74 -5.38
N ASP A 329 -16.32 -4.80 -5.16
CA ASP A 329 -17.06 -3.89 -4.27
C ASP A 329 -16.76 -4.22 -2.80
N ALA A 330 -15.48 -4.11 -2.42
CA ALA A 330 -15.00 -4.47 -1.09
C ALA A 330 -13.83 -3.59 -0.64
N GLY A 331 -13.72 -3.39 0.67
CA GLY A 331 -12.65 -2.57 1.25
C GLY A 331 -12.75 -1.10 0.85
N GLY A 332 -11.66 -0.56 0.32
CA GLY A 332 -11.54 0.81 -0.18
C GLY A 332 -11.63 0.93 -1.70
N VAL A 333 -11.82 -0.18 -2.43
CA VAL A 333 -11.89 -0.16 -3.90
C VAL A 333 -13.03 0.74 -4.42
N PRO A 334 -14.22 0.79 -3.80
CA PRO A 334 -15.29 1.72 -4.20
C PRO A 334 -14.94 3.21 -4.02
N GLU A 335 -13.90 3.55 -3.25
CA GLU A 335 -13.42 4.94 -3.19
C GLU A 335 -12.46 5.29 -4.35
N LEU A 336 -11.89 4.27 -4.98
CA LEU A 336 -10.99 4.40 -6.13
C LEU A 336 -11.72 4.32 -7.47
N ILE A 337 -12.73 3.44 -7.57
CA ILE A 337 -13.47 3.12 -8.80
C ILE A 337 -14.96 3.35 -8.58
N ASP A 338 -15.57 4.28 -9.30
CA ASP A 338 -17.01 4.39 -9.45
C ASP A 338 -17.46 3.42 -10.56
N ASP A 339 -18.38 2.50 -10.25
CA ASP A 339 -18.78 1.44 -11.18
C ASP A 339 -19.33 1.99 -12.49
N GLY A 340 -18.83 1.47 -13.61
CA GLY A 340 -19.19 1.88 -14.97
C GLY A 340 -18.57 3.21 -15.43
N ILE A 341 -17.79 3.92 -14.58
CA ILE A 341 -17.14 5.20 -14.88
C ILE A 341 -15.63 5.03 -15.04
N GLU A 342 -14.91 4.65 -13.99
CA GLU A 342 -13.44 4.43 -14.04
C GLU A 342 -13.06 2.97 -14.20
N GLY A 343 -14.00 2.06 -13.94
CA GLY A 343 -13.83 0.63 -14.02
C GLY A 343 -15.16 -0.07 -13.80
N LEU A 344 -15.14 -1.38 -13.61
CA LEU A 344 -16.30 -2.16 -13.19
C LEU A 344 -16.05 -2.75 -11.81
N LEU A 345 -17.10 -2.75 -10.97
CA LEU A 345 -17.07 -3.37 -9.66
C LEU A 345 -17.97 -4.61 -9.65
N VAL A 346 -17.47 -5.69 -9.06
CA VAL A 346 -18.22 -6.93 -8.88
C VAL A 346 -18.19 -7.36 -7.41
N PRO A 347 -19.18 -8.11 -6.93
CA PRO A 347 -19.14 -8.65 -5.57
C PRO A 347 -17.91 -9.56 -5.40
N PRO A 348 -17.23 -9.54 -4.25
CA PRO A 348 -16.15 -10.47 -3.97
C PRO A 348 -16.66 -11.93 -3.94
N LYS A 349 -15.77 -12.88 -4.29
CA LYS A 349 -16.08 -14.32 -4.33
C LYS A 349 -17.21 -14.70 -5.30
N THR A 350 -17.34 -13.97 -6.40
CA THR A 350 -18.37 -14.19 -7.42
C THR A 350 -17.72 -14.32 -8.79
N PRO A 351 -17.17 -15.50 -9.13
CA PRO A 351 -16.52 -15.75 -10.43
C PRO A 351 -17.42 -15.45 -11.63
N GLU A 352 -18.74 -15.69 -11.51
CA GLU A 352 -19.73 -15.42 -12.55
C GLU A 352 -19.78 -13.94 -12.89
N ALA A 353 -19.82 -13.06 -11.89
CA ALA A 353 -19.81 -11.62 -12.11
C ALA A 353 -18.47 -11.12 -12.71
N LEU A 354 -17.34 -11.75 -12.34
CA LEU A 354 -16.05 -11.48 -12.97
C LEU A 354 -16.05 -11.84 -14.45
N ALA A 355 -16.59 -13.03 -14.79
CA ALA A 355 -16.71 -13.49 -16.17
C ALA A 355 -17.58 -12.56 -17.01
N GLU A 356 -18.75 -12.16 -16.49
CA GLU A 356 -19.65 -11.20 -17.14
C GLU A 356 -18.97 -9.84 -17.36
N ALA A 357 -18.27 -9.31 -16.36
CA ALA A 357 -17.58 -8.03 -16.45
C ALA A 357 -16.44 -8.06 -17.50
N ILE A 358 -15.66 -9.16 -17.56
CA ILE A 358 -14.63 -9.37 -18.59
C ILE A 358 -15.26 -9.34 -19.98
N LEU A 359 -16.36 -10.07 -20.21
CA LEU A 359 -17.07 -10.09 -21.49
C LEU A 359 -17.68 -8.74 -21.85
N ARG A 360 -18.25 -8.05 -20.88
CA ARG A 360 -18.84 -6.72 -21.09
C ARG A 360 -17.80 -5.74 -21.63
N ILE A 361 -16.60 -5.71 -21.05
CA ILE A 361 -15.50 -4.87 -21.56
C ILE A 361 -15.03 -5.34 -22.94
N ALA A 362 -14.88 -6.66 -23.15
CA ALA A 362 -14.35 -7.20 -24.39
C ALA A 362 -15.31 -7.03 -25.58
N ARG A 363 -16.62 -7.06 -25.32
CA ARG A 363 -17.67 -6.96 -26.37
C ARG A 363 -18.17 -5.55 -26.64
N ASP A 364 -17.83 -4.60 -25.77
CA ASP A 364 -18.21 -3.19 -25.92
C ASP A 364 -16.94 -2.31 -26.04
N PRO A 365 -16.45 -2.08 -27.25
CA PRO A 365 -15.26 -1.25 -27.47
C PRO A 365 -15.43 0.21 -27.03
N GLU A 366 -16.65 0.75 -27.01
CA GLU A 366 -16.92 2.12 -26.56
C GLU A 366 -16.83 2.21 -25.04
N LEU A 367 -17.43 1.26 -24.33
CA LEU A 367 -17.26 1.12 -22.88
C LEU A 367 -15.78 1.00 -22.53
N ALA A 368 -15.05 0.10 -23.20
CA ALA A 368 -13.64 -0.15 -22.93
C ALA A 368 -12.79 1.13 -23.09
N ARG A 369 -12.98 1.89 -24.18
CA ARG A 369 -12.28 3.18 -24.39
C ARG A 369 -12.70 4.23 -23.37
N ARG A 370 -13.96 4.30 -22.99
CA ARG A 370 -14.44 5.23 -21.98
C ARG A 370 -13.82 4.93 -20.63
N LEU A 371 -13.85 3.67 -20.14
CA LEU A 371 -13.20 3.26 -18.89
C LEU A 371 -11.70 3.57 -18.89
N SER A 372 -11.01 3.31 -20.00
CA SER A 372 -9.59 3.64 -20.17
C SER A 372 -9.32 5.13 -19.96
N THR A 373 -10.15 6.00 -20.55
CA THR A 373 -9.93 7.46 -20.53
C THR A 373 -10.35 8.07 -19.19
N THR A 374 -11.55 7.73 -18.70
CA THR A 374 -12.07 8.29 -17.45
C THR A 374 -11.27 7.81 -16.25
N GLY A 375 -10.89 6.53 -16.24
CA GLY A 375 -10.03 5.97 -15.19
C GLY A 375 -8.67 6.67 -15.14
N ARG A 376 -8.01 6.83 -16.28
CA ARG A 376 -6.73 7.55 -16.35
C ARG A 376 -6.85 8.97 -15.82
N ALA A 377 -7.87 9.72 -16.22
CA ALA A 377 -8.09 11.09 -15.75
C ALA A 377 -8.31 11.14 -14.22
N ARG A 378 -9.00 10.16 -13.63
CA ARG A 378 -9.18 10.04 -12.18
C ARG A 378 -7.84 9.87 -11.48
N ILE A 379 -6.99 8.96 -11.96
CA ILE A 379 -5.68 8.70 -11.35
C ILE A 379 -4.77 9.94 -11.46
N GLU A 380 -4.75 10.61 -12.59
CA GLU A 380 -3.95 11.83 -12.76
C GLU A 380 -4.41 12.97 -11.85
N ARG A 381 -5.70 13.07 -11.56
CA ARG A 381 -6.24 14.11 -10.69
C ARG A 381 -6.03 13.80 -9.20
N ASP A 382 -6.33 12.56 -8.76
CA ASP A 382 -6.54 12.26 -7.35
C ASP A 382 -5.48 11.33 -6.74
N TYR A 383 -4.70 10.61 -7.57
CA TYR A 383 -3.82 9.53 -7.13
C TYR A 383 -2.39 9.62 -7.69
N ARG A 384 -1.91 10.83 -7.98
CA ARG A 384 -0.48 11.02 -8.31
C ARG A 384 0.37 10.87 -7.05
N ALA A 385 1.54 10.24 -7.19
CA ALA A 385 2.47 10.03 -6.08
C ALA A 385 2.87 11.35 -5.37
N SER A 386 2.95 12.47 -6.10
CA SER A 386 3.29 13.79 -5.53
C SER A 386 2.27 14.31 -4.52
N LEU A 387 1.00 13.92 -4.63
CA LEU A 387 -0.05 14.45 -3.74
C LEU A 387 0.13 14.05 -2.28
N GLY A 388 0.71 12.87 -1.99
CA GLY A 388 1.09 12.48 -0.64
C GLY A 388 2.18 13.39 -0.08
N ALA A 389 3.25 13.56 -0.84
CA ALA A 389 4.35 14.44 -0.50
C ALA A 389 3.92 15.90 -0.32
N GLU A 390 3.04 16.42 -1.18
CA GLU A 390 2.48 17.79 -1.07
C GLU A 390 1.79 18.01 0.28
N VAL A 391 0.96 17.06 0.73
CA VAL A 391 0.27 17.15 2.03
C VAL A 391 1.27 17.11 3.19
N ILE A 392 2.27 16.23 3.15
CA ILE A 392 3.29 16.15 4.19
C ILE A 392 4.04 17.48 4.30
N VAL A 393 4.45 18.06 3.16
CA VAL A 393 5.17 19.36 3.10
C VAL A 393 4.30 20.50 3.60
N GLU A 394 3.03 20.56 3.21
CA GLU A 394 2.08 21.57 3.66
C GLU A 394 1.89 21.53 5.17
N GLU A 395 1.60 20.34 5.72
CA GLU A 395 1.34 20.17 7.15
C GLU A 395 2.60 20.40 8.02
N MET A 396 3.79 20.07 7.51
CA MET A 396 5.04 20.44 8.17
C MET A 396 5.27 21.95 8.21
N GLY A 397 4.75 22.67 7.24
CA GLY A 397 4.85 24.13 7.15
C GLY A 397 3.86 24.88 8.03
N ARG A 398 2.79 24.25 8.48
CA ARG A 398 1.80 24.87 9.38
C ARG A 398 2.42 25.07 10.76
N THR A 399 2.35 26.27 11.29
CA THR A 399 2.64 26.53 12.70
C THR A 399 1.59 25.82 13.55
N ALA A 400 2.02 25.18 14.64
CA ALA A 400 1.07 24.67 15.63
C ALA A 400 0.23 25.86 16.13
N ALA A 401 -1.09 25.79 15.91
CA ALA A 401 -2.03 26.80 16.37
C ALA A 401 -2.21 26.70 17.88
#